data_56f4d99d3fbecbc29cfc6a64be6e98c9
#
_entry.id   56f4d99d3fbecbc29cfc6a64be6e98c9
#
_cell.length_a   1.000
_cell.length_b   1.000
_cell.length_c   1.000
_cell.angle_alpha   90.00
_cell.angle_beta   90.00
_cell.angle_gamma   90.00
#
_symmetry.space_group_name_H-M   'P 1'
#
loop_
_entity.id
_entity.type
_entity.pdbx_description
1 polymer ?
#
loop_
_entity_poly.entity_id
_entity_poly.type
_entity_poly.pdbx_seq_one_letter_code
_entity_poly.pdbx_strand_id
1 'polypeptide(L)'
;MKIPKLRAEVIILNEYHSKVLVQCDLSETFYRFPGGSIEFGETAKEAIMRELMEEYDLKIDVQGLAVINEDIFEWNNEKGHHCTLIHRGTVQERIIKEIRHKEYEDIILTWKSINELMEKPTYPEGIISYLEEDNRNIVHFISKNK
;
A
#
# COMPACT_ATOMS: atom_id res chain seq x y z
N MET A 1 -24.68 -10.24 2.22
CA MET A 1 -23.72 -10.90 3.12
C MET A 1 -22.41 -10.12 3.15
N LYS A 2 -21.96 -9.77 4.34
CA LYS A 2 -20.64 -9.14 4.48
C LYS A 2 -19.56 -10.20 4.49
N ILE A 3 -18.60 -10.06 3.61
CA ILE A 3 -17.42 -10.93 3.56
C ILE A 3 -16.15 -10.06 3.69
N PRO A 4 -15.07 -10.62 4.23
CA PRO A 4 -13.81 -9.90 4.25
C PRO A 4 -13.34 -9.57 2.84
N LYS A 5 -12.77 -8.38 2.67
CA LYS A 5 -12.20 -7.96 1.39
C LYS A 5 -10.73 -8.38 1.32
N LEU A 6 -10.37 -9.06 0.26
CA LEU A 6 -8.98 -9.44 0.01
C LEU A 6 -8.32 -8.34 -0.82
N ARG A 7 -7.21 -7.80 -0.32
CA ARG A 7 -6.49 -6.68 -0.94
C ARG A 7 -5.03 -7.03 -1.15
N ALA A 8 -4.39 -6.32 -2.09
CA ALA A 8 -2.96 -6.43 -2.33
C ALA A 8 -2.37 -5.04 -2.45
N GLU A 9 -1.22 -4.83 -1.80
CA GLU A 9 -0.48 -3.57 -1.83
C GLU A 9 1.00 -3.86 -2.01
N VAL A 10 1.77 -2.82 -2.37
CA VAL A 10 3.19 -2.98 -2.64
C VAL A 10 4.01 -1.93 -1.89
N ILE A 11 5.11 -2.40 -1.26
CA ILE A 11 6.12 -1.54 -0.63
C ILE A 11 7.24 -1.36 -1.64
N ILE A 12 7.45 -0.13 -2.09
CA ILE A 12 8.50 0.22 -3.03
C ILE A 12 9.41 1.24 -2.37
N LEU A 13 10.68 0.89 -2.22
CA LEU A 13 11.70 1.77 -1.70
C LEU A 13 12.46 2.43 -2.87
N ASN A 14 12.95 3.64 -2.67
CA ASN A 14 13.84 4.26 -3.66
C ASN A 14 15.21 3.55 -3.64
N GLU A 15 16.07 3.88 -4.59
CA GLU A 15 17.39 3.20 -4.72
C GLU A 15 18.27 3.35 -3.48
N TYR A 16 18.09 4.41 -2.70
CA TYR A 16 18.87 4.65 -1.48
C TYR A 16 18.17 4.09 -0.22
N HIS A 17 17.02 3.47 -0.36
CA HIS A 17 16.19 2.95 0.74
C HIS A 17 15.86 4.01 1.79
N SER A 18 15.79 5.27 1.37
CA SER A 18 15.49 6.41 2.25
C SER A 18 14.05 6.87 2.17
N LYS A 19 13.33 6.50 1.12
CA LYS A 19 11.94 6.89 0.90
C LYS A 19 11.11 5.73 0.40
N VAL A 20 9.82 5.78 0.70
CA VAL A 20 8.82 4.80 0.30
C VAL A 20 7.81 5.46 -0.61
N LEU A 21 7.38 4.74 -1.63
CA LEU A 21 6.35 5.24 -2.55
C LEU A 21 4.98 5.01 -1.93
N VAL A 22 4.25 6.07 -1.67
CA VAL A 22 2.95 6.00 -1.00
C VAL A 22 1.89 6.81 -1.73
N GLN A 23 0.65 6.45 -1.47
CA GLN A 23 -0.53 7.13 -1.98
C GLN A 23 -1.11 8.02 -0.87
N CYS A 24 -1.51 9.23 -1.23
CA CYS A 24 -2.14 10.17 -0.30
C CYS A 24 -3.08 11.11 -1.05
N ASP A 25 -3.86 11.87 -0.27
CA ASP A 25 -4.64 12.97 -0.83
C ASP A 25 -3.73 14.21 -1.02
N LEU A 26 -4.21 15.22 -1.74
CA LEU A 26 -3.41 16.42 -2.01
C LEU A 26 -3.02 17.18 -0.74
N SER A 27 -3.82 17.07 0.31
CA SER A 27 -3.53 17.70 1.61
C SER A 27 -2.66 16.84 2.52
N GLU A 28 -2.30 15.65 2.05
CA GLU A 28 -1.47 14.69 2.79
C GLU A 28 -2.01 14.43 4.21
N THR A 29 -3.31 14.14 4.30
CA THR A 29 -3.95 13.87 5.59
C THR A 29 -3.70 12.44 6.07
N PHE A 30 -3.34 11.53 5.17
CA PHE A 30 -3.02 10.13 5.46
C PHE A 30 -2.12 9.57 4.37
N TYR A 31 -1.47 8.45 4.67
CA TYR A 31 -0.67 7.71 3.69
C TYR A 31 -1.08 6.24 3.67
N ARG A 32 -0.98 5.63 2.50
CA ARG A 32 -1.14 4.19 2.32
C ARG A 32 -0.31 3.71 1.14
N PHE A 33 -0.08 2.40 1.09
CA PHE A 33 0.64 1.84 -0.04
C PHE A 33 -0.28 1.70 -1.25
N PRO A 34 0.26 1.85 -2.45
CA PRO A 34 -0.56 1.65 -3.65
C PRO A 34 -0.95 0.19 -3.83
N GLY A 35 -2.09 -0.03 -4.42
CA GLY A 35 -2.66 -1.36 -4.65
C GLY A 35 -4.16 -1.30 -4.76
N GLY A 36 -4.83 -2.38 -4.44
CA GLY A 36 -6.28 -2.45 -4.50
C GLY A 36 -6.83 -3.83 -4.19
N SER A 37 -8.07 -4.06 -4.57
CA SER A 37 -8.74 -5.33 -4.34
C SER A 37 -8.22 -6.41 -5.28
N ILE A 38 -8.07 -7.62 -4.77
CA ILE A 38 -7.77 -8.79 -5.58
C ILE A 38 -9.08 -9.27 -6.18
N GLU A 39 -9.11 -9.42 -7.50
CA GLU A 39 -10.28 -9.93 -8.20
C GLU A 39 -10.24 -11.45 -8.26
N PHE A 40 -11.41 -12.06 -8.39
CA PHE A 40 -11.51 -13.50 -8.50
C PHE A 40 -10.65 -14.04 -9.65
N GLY A 41 -9.81 -15.02 -9.33
CA GLY A 41 -8.89 -15.62 -10.30
C GLY A 41 -7.54 -14.93 -10.42
N GLU A 42 -7.31 -13.89 -9.63
CA GLU A 42 -6.08 -13.10 -9.64
C GLU A 42 -5.20 -13.44 -8.43
N THR A 43 -3.89 -13.52 -8.64
CA THR A 43 -2.96 -13.55 -7.50
C THR A 43 -2.75 -12.12 -6.98
N ALA A 44 -2.18 -12.00 -5.78
CA ALA A 44 -1.82 -10.70 -5.23
C ALA A 44 -0.87 -9.93 -6.15
N LYS A 45 0.13 -10.60 -6.71
CA LYS A 45 1.07 -9.99 -7.66
C LYS A 45 0.36 -9.43 -8.89
N GLU A 46 -0.54 -10.22 -9.45
CA GLU A 46 -1.31 -9.80 -10.63
C GLU A 46 -2.19 -8.60 -10.33
N ALA A 47 -2.83 -8.60 -9.16
CA ALA A 47 -3.66 -7.47 -8.71
C ALA A 47 -2.85 -6.19 -8.57
N ILE A 48 -1.67 -6.26 -7.96
CA ILE A 48 -0.78 -5.11 -7.80
C ILE A 48 -0.38 -4.55 -9.17
N MET A 49 0.04 -5.41 -10.08
CA MET A 49 0.47 -4.99 -11.41
C MET A 49 -0.68 -4.32 -12.16
N ARG A 50 -1.86 -4.90 -12.10
CA ARG A 50 -3.06 -4.35 -12.75
C ARG A 50 -3.46 -3.01 -12.15
N GLU A 51 -3.55 -2.92 -10.82
CA GLU A 51 -4.00 -1.70 -10.13
C GLU A 51 -3.05 -0.53 -10.39
N LEU A 52 -1.75 -0.74 -10.33
CA LEU A 52 -0.80 0.34 -10.57
C LEU A 52 -0.77 0.79 -12.03
N MET A 53 -1.02 -0.11 -12.95
CA MET A 53 -1.18 0.25 -14.36
C MET A 53 -2.47 1.06 -14.58
N GLU A 54 -3.59 0.62 -14.00
CA GLU A 54 -4.87 1.30 -14.13
C GLU A 54 -4.86 2.68 -13.46
N GLU A 55 -4.29 2.78 -12.25
CA GLU A 55 -4.37 3.99 -11.45
C GLU A 55 -3.30 5.03 -11.81
N TYR A 56 -2.09 4.59 -12.18
CA TYR A 56 -0.94 5.48 -12.34
C TYR A 56 -0.17 5.27 -13.65
N ASP A 57 -0.59 4.35 -14.48
CA ASP A 57 0.12 4.00 -15.71
C ASP A 57 1.57 3.59 -15.42
N LEU A 58 1.77 2.85 -14.34
CA LEU A 58 3.07 2.52 -13.80
C LEU A 58 3.33 1.01 -13.85
N LYS A 59 4.47 0.64 -14.41
CA LYS A 59 4.93 -0.75 -14.46
C LYS A 59 5.74 -1.08 -13.23
N ILE A 60 5.33 -2.14 -12.53
CA ILE A 60 5.94 -2.58 -11.29
C ILE A 60 6.49 -3.99 -11.48
N ASP A 61 7.69 -4.23 -10.98
CA ASP A 61 8.24 -5.56 -10.80
C ASP A 61 7.93 -6.01 -9.37
N VAL A 62 6.99 -6.93 -9.23
CA VAL A 62 6.51 -7.39 -7.92
C VAL A 62 7.35 -8.55 -7.45
N GLN A 63 7.91 -8.42 -6.26
CA GLN A 63 8.79 -9.40 -5.63
C GLN A 63 8.04 -10.19 -4.56
N GLY A 64 8.75 -10.71 -3.57
CA GLY A 64 8.19 -11.58 -2.56
C GLY A 64 7.18 -10.92 -1.63
N LEU A 65 6.33 -11.75 -1.04
CA LEU A 65 5.38 -11.33 -0.01
C LEU A 65 6.16 -10.92 1.24
N ALA A 66 5.85 -9.74 1.76
CA ALA A 66 6.53 -9.19 2.93
C ALA A 66 5.64 -9.16 4.16
N VAL A 67 4.36 -8.86 3.99
CA VAL A 67 3.44 -8.61 5.10
C VAL A 67 2.06 -9.17 4.79
N ILE A 68 1.44 -9.77 5.80
CA ILE A 68 0.01 -10.09 5.81
C ILE A 68 -0.60 -9.26 6.93
N ASN A 69 -1.55 -8.42 6.58
CA ASN A 69 -2.26 -7.61 7.56
C ASN A 69 -3.74 -7.96 7.57
N GLU A 70 -4.26 -8.30 8.74
CA GLU A 70 -5.69 -8.45 8.97
C GLU A 70 -6.18 -7.20 9.67
N ASP A 71 -7.10 -6.48 9.05
CA ASP A 71 -7.58 -5.20 9.53
C ASP A 71 -9.08 -5.25 9.75
N ILE A 72 -9.49 -5.04 10.99
CA ILE A 72 -10.91 -5.00 11.36
C ILE A 72 -11.13 -3.60 11.96
N PHE A 73 -12.00 -2.83 11.31
CA PHE A 73 -12.18 -1.42 11.65
C PHE A 73 -13.65 -1.02 11.59
N GLU A 74 -13.93 0.15 12.13
CA GLU A 74 -15.24 0.77 12.05
C GLU A 74 -15.09 2.18 11.50
N TRP A 75 -15.89 2.50 10.48
CA TRP A 75 -15.88 3.80 9.82
C TRP A 75 -17.32 4.21 9.56
N ASN A 76 -17.73 5.38 10.08
CA ASN A 76 -19.09 5.90 9.93
C ASN A 76 -20.16 4.86 10.34
N ASN A 77 -19.95 4.20 11.48
CA ASN A 77 -20.82 3.14 12.01
C ASN A 77 -20.91 1.88 11.15
N GLU A 78 -20.04 1.76 10.15
CA GLU A 78 -19.93 0.54 9.35
C GLU A 78 -18.65 -0.21 9.70
N LYS A 79 -18.77 -1.53 9.81
CA LYS A 79 -17.62 -2.40 10.07
C LYS A 79 -16.95 -2.76 8.75
N GLY A 80 -15.64 -2.62 8.73
CA GLY A 80 -14.82 -3.07 7.62
C GLY A 80 -13.91 -4.20 8.04
N HIS A 81 -13.61 -5.09 7.11
CA HIS A 81 -12.73 -6.23 7.35
C HIS A 81 -11.90 -6.46 6.08
N HIS A 82 -10.61 -6.18 6.17
CA HIS A 82 -9.67 -6.36 5.05
C HIS A 82 -8.60 -7.37 5.44
N CYS A 83 -8.25 -8.23 4.50
CA CYS A 83 -7.02 -9.02 4.57
C CYS A 83 -6.14 -8.55 3.42
N THR A 84 -5.01 -7.96 3.74
CA THR A 84 -4.12 -7.33 2.76
C THR A 84 -2.80 -8.09 2.68
N LEU A 85 -2.47 -8.52 1.47
CA LEU A 85 -1.19 -9.14 1.16
C LEU A 85 -0.28 -8.03 0.61
N ILE A 86 0.82 -7.73 1.31
CA ILE A 86 1.72 -6.65 0.92
C ILE A 86 3.02 -7.27 0.42
N HIS A 87 3.30 -7.05 -0.86
CA HIS A 87 4.53 -7.49 -1.51
C HIS A 87 5.56 -6.37 -1.53
N ARG A 88 6.82 -6.73 -1.65
CA ARG A 88 7.86 -5.79 -2.02
C ARG A 88 7.89 -5.70 -3.53
N GLY A 89 8.33 -4.55 -4.04
CA GLY A 89 8.43 -4.36 -5.48
C GLY A 89 9.38 -3.23 -5.82
N THR A 90 9.64 -3.10 -7.12
CA THR A 90 10.46 -2.02 -7.67
C THR A 90 9.75 -1.42 -8.87
N VAL A 91 10.02 -0.13 -9.12
CA VAL A 91 9.52 0.55 -10.32
C VAL A 91 10.57 0.43 -11.42
N GLN A 92 10.12 0.24 -12.65
CA GLN A 92 11.01 0.19 -13.82
C GLN A 92 11.43 1.59 -14.25
N GLU A 93 10.56 2.57 -14.04
CA GLU A 93 10.84 3.96 -14.39
C GLU A 93 11.29 4.75 -13.16
N ARG A 94 12.15 5.73 -13.38
CA ARG A 94 12.54 6.64 -12.32
C ARG A 94 11.42 7.66 -12.09
N ILE A 95 10.87 7.67 -10.88
CA ILE A 95 9.81 8.61 -10.49
C ILE A 95 10.44 9.81 -9.81
N ILE A 96 10.41 10.97 -10.47
CA ILE A 96 10.99 12.22 -9.96
C ILE A 96 9.93 13.19 -9.43
N LYS A 97 8.70 13.05 -9.88
CA LYS A 97 7.58 13.90 -9.46
C LYS A 97 6.45 13.04 -8.95
N GLU A 98 5.55 13.64 -8.18
CA GLU A 98 4.30 12.98 -7.81
C GLU A 98 3.50 12.61 -9.07
N ILE A 99 2.79 11.50 -9.01
CA ILE A 99 1.94 11.02 -10.11
C ILE A 99 0.49 11.11 -9.64
N ARG A 100 -0.36 11.74 -10.44
CA ARG A 100 -1.78 11.83 -10.13
C ARG A 100 -2.50 10.53 -10.47
N HIS A 101 -3.44 10.17 -9.60
CA HIS A 101 -4.33 9.05 -9.85
C HIS A 101 -5.18 9.35 -11.09
N LYS A 102 -5.34 8.37 -11.97
CA LYS A 102 -6.05 8.57 -13.24
C LYS A 102 -7.56 8.78 -13.06
N GLU A 103 -8.12 8.23 -11.99
CA GLU A 103 -9.56 8.29 -11.70
C GLU A 103 -9.91 9.34 -10.64
N TYR A 104 -9.08 9.47 -9.60
CA TYR A 104 -9.34 10.39 -8.48
C TYR A 104 -8.33 11.54 -8.51
N GLU A 105 -8.77 12.72 -8.92
CA GLU A 105 -7.91 13.90 -9.11
C GLU A 105 -7.21 14.38 -7.84
N ASP A 106 -7.79 14.10 -6.68
CA ASP A 106 -7.26 14.51 -5.38
C ASP A 106 -6.31 13.47 -4.74
N ILE A 107 -6.01 12.40 -5.45
CA ILE A 107 -5.11 11.35 -4.98
C ILE A 107 -3.82 11.36 -5.80
N ILE A 108 -2.68 11.26 -5.10
CA ILE A 108 -1.35 11.22 -5.72
C ILE A 108 -0.52 10.08 -5.18
N LEU A 109 0.47 9.69 -5.98
CA LEU A 109 1.52 8.74 -5.61
C LEU A 109 2.82 9.52 -5.49
N THR A 110 3.50 9.42 -4.35
CA THR A 110 4.69 10.24 -4.08
C THR A 110 5.65 9.54 -3.13
N TRP A 111 6.90 9.97 -3.13
CA TRP A 111 7.93 9.47 -2.23
C TRP A 111 7.86 10.19 -0.88
N LYS A 112 7.92 9.42 0.22
CA LYS A 112 7.97 9.96 1.57
C LYS A 112 9.02 9.21 2.39
N SER A 113 9.73 9.96 3.24
CA SER A 113 10.63 9.35 4.20
C SER A 113 9.84 8.70 5.34
N ILE A 114 10.49 7.82 6.09
CA ILE A 114 9.86 7.20 7.26
C ILE A 114 9.42 8.26 8.28
N ASN A 115 10.25 9.29 8.48
CA ASN A 115 9.90 10.38 9.41
C ASN A 115 8.64 11.13 8.96
N GLU A 116 8.50 11.37 7.67
CA GLU A 116 7.30 12.00 7.12
C GLU A 116 6.06 11.12 7.32
N LEU A 117 6.20 9.79 7.12
CA LEU A 117 5.10 8.84 7.33
C LEU A 117 4.65 8.82 8.79
N MET A 118 5.55 9.05 9.73
CA MET A 118 5.23 9.06 11.16
C MET A 118 4.43 10.28 11.59
N GLU A 119 4.42 11.35 10.80
CA GLU A 119 3.72 12.59 11.13
C GLU A 119 2.20 12.51 10.87
N LYS A 120 1.75 11.54 10.09
CA LYS A 120 0.35 11.39 9.71
C LYS A 120 -0.08 9.93 9.87
N PRO A 121 -1.38 9.65 9.94
CA PRO A 121 -1.84 8.26 9.91
C PRO A 121 -1.34 7.56 8.65
N THR A 122 -0.67 6.44 8.85
CA THR A 122 -0.15 5.60 7.75
C THR A 122 -0.76 4.22 7.88
N TYR A 123 -1.42 3.76 6.83
CA TYR A 123 -2.15 2.49 6.84
C TYR A 123 -1.43 1.42 6.02
N PRO A 124 -1.51 0.15 6.44
CA PRO A 124 -2.23 -0.31 7.64
C PRO A 124 -1.54 0.13 8.93
N GLU A 125 -2.34 0.44 9.93
CA GLU A 125 -1.83 0.93 11.21
C GLU A 125 -0.82 -0.04 11.80
N GLY A 126 0.37 0.46 12.16
CA GLY A 126 1.47 -0.34 12.70
C GLY A 126 2.51 -0.76 11.67
N ILE A 127 2.29 -0.48 10.38
CA ILE A 127 3.17 -0.93 9.29
C ILE A 127 4.57 -0.31 9.36
N ILE A 128 4.70 0.90 9.89
CA ILE A 128 5.96 1.66 9.82
C ILE A 128 7.12 0.89 10.45
N SER A 129 6.87 0.19 11.55
CA SER A 129 7.92 -0.58 12.24
C SER A 129 8.50 -1.73 11.42
N TYR A 130 7.84 -2.11 10.32
CA TYR A 130 8.27 -3.21 9.46
C TYR A 130 8.89 -2.75 8.14
N LEU A 131 8.93 -1.44 7.87
CA LEU A 131 9.38 -0.92 6.58
C LEU A 131 10.89 -1.01 6.39
N GLU A 132 11.65 -0.78 7.44
CA GLU A 132 13.12 -0.77 7.40
C GLU A 132 13.75 -2.15 7.58
N GLU A 133 12.98 -3.12 8.02
CA GLU A 133 13.50 -4.45 8.26
C GLU A 133 13.78 -5.16 6.94
N ASP A 134 15.06 -5.45 6.68
CA ASP A 134 15.46 -6.38 5.64
C ASP A 134 15.19 -7.80 6.15
N ASN A 135 13.94 -8.07 6.39
CA ASN A 135 13.51 -9.31 6.98
C ASN A 135 13.04 -10.25 5.88
N ARG A 136 13.70 -11.38 5.76
CA ARG A 136 13.32 -12.44 4.81
C ARG A 136 12.07 -13.18 5.25
N ASN A 137 11.63 -12.96 6.48
CA ASN A 137 10.43 -13.59 7.01
C ASN A 137 9.20 -12.74 6.71
N ILE A 138 8.10 -13.40 6.42
CA ILE A 138 6.82 -12.73 6.24
C ILE A 138 6.32 -12.30 7.60
N VAL A 139 5.97 -11.01 7.72
CA VAL A 139 5.40 -10.45 8.94
C VAL A 139 3.89 -10.55 8.87
N HIS A 140 3.28 -11.08 9.92
CA HIS A 140 1.84 -11.12 10.05
C HIS A 140 1.43 -10.28 11.26
N PHE A 141 0.56 -9.30 11.06
CA PHE A 141 0.05 -8.51 12.17
C PHE A 141 -1.42 -8.14 11.99
N ILE A 142 -2.04 -7.83 13.11
CA ILE A 142 -3.48 -7.54 13.18
C ILE A 142 -3.66 -6.08 13.58
N SER A 143 -4.45 -5.35 12.81
CA SER A 143 -4.92 -4.02 13.16
C SER A 143 -6.39 -4.13 13.49
N LYS A 144 -6.73 -3.86 14.73
CA LYS A 144 -8.13 -3.94 15.17
C LYS A 144 -8.48 -2.64 15.87
N ASN A 145 -9.31 -1.86 15.22
CA ASN A 145 -9.82 -0.62 15.77
C ASN A 145 -11.14 -0.92 16.48
N LYS A 146 -11.17 -0.62 17.76
CA LYS A 146 -12.34 -0.86 18.62
C LYS A 146 -13.40 0.21 18.45
#